data_793a43ba0a9b19b8c39b81f2b4c0ddca
#
_entry.id   793a43ba0a9b19b8c39b81f2b4c0ddca
#
_cell.length_a   1.000
_cell.length_b   1.000
_cell.length_c   1.000
_cell.angle_alpha   90.00
_cell.angle_beta   90.00
_cell.angle_gamma   90.00
#
_symmetry.space_group_name_H-M   'P 1'
#
loop_
_entity.id
_entity.type
_entity.pdbx_description
1 polymer ?
#
loop_
_entity_poly.entity_id
_entity_poly.type
_entity_poly.pdbx_seq_one_letter_code
_entity_poly.pdbx_strand_id
1 'polypeptide(L)'
;MKIIITGGTGFVGNNLQNYLTATYEIETMSVRYEHDQQFDIKADIVIHLAGKAHDLKKVSKPKDYYEANFELTKQLFDAFIVSEASIFIFMSTVKAVADEVKGILSEDEIPDPKTHYGIAKQQAEQYILNKE
;
A
#
# COMPACT_ATOMS: atom_id res chain seq x y z
N MET A 1 13.66 -9.51 14.78
CA MET A 1 12.37 -9.16 14.14
C MET A 1 12.69 -8.81 12.70
N LYS A 2 12.05 -9.52 11.80
CA LYS A 2 12.24 -9.37 10.34
C LYS A 2 11.08 -8.56 9.75
N ILE A 3 11.39 -7.58 8.91
CA ILE A 3 10.42 -6.69 8.28
C ILE A 3 10.55 -6.80 6.76
N ILE A 4 9.45 -7.08 6.08
CA ILE A 4 9.37 -6.97 4.62
C ILE A 4 8.82 -5.58 4.27
N ILE A 5 9.53 -4.88 3.37
CA ILE A 5 9.09 -3.58 2.82
C ILE A 5 8.85 -3.73 1.31
N THR A 6 7.64 -3.46 0.87
CA THR A 6 7.34 -3.31 -0.56
C THR A 6 7.51 -1.85 -0.98
N GLY A 7 7.86 -1.60 -2.23
CA GLY A 7 8.12 -0.24 -2.68
C GLY A 7 9.43 0.37 -2.11
N GLY A 8 10.37 -0.50 -1.73
CA GLY A 8 11.64 -0.12 -1.11
C GLY A 8 12.52 0.81 -1.95
N THR A 9 12.36 0.85 -3.28
CA THR A 9 13.11 1.74 -4.18
C THR A 9 12.53 3.15 -4.29
N GLY A 10 11.34 3.38 -3.74
CA GLY A 10 10.71 4.70 -3.69
C GLY A 10 11.32 5.61 -2.63
N PHE A 11 10.93 6.89 -2.64
CA PHE A 11 11.43 7.89 -1.70
C PHE A 11 11.21 7.47 -0.23
N VAL A 12 9.99 7.12 0.12
CA VAL A 12 9.66 6.69 1.49
C VAL A 12 10.37 5.39 1.84
N GLY A 13 10.34 4.40 0.93
CA GLY A 13 10.95 3.09 1.14
C GLY A 13 12.46 3.16 1.40
N ASN A 14 13.21 3.95 0.61
CA ASN A 14 14.63 4.17 0.83
C ASN A 14 14.94 4.79 2.19
N ASN A 15 14.22 5.84 2.57
CA ASN A 15 14.44 6.51 3.85
C ASN A 15 14.10 5.58 5.02
N LEU A 16 13.00 4.84 4.92
CA LEU A 16 12.58 3.92 5.96
C LEU A 16 13.56 2.76 6.16
N GLN A 17 14.06 2.17 5.07
CA GLN A 17 15.10 1.14 5.13
C GLN A 17 16.34 1.65 5.86
N ASN A 18 16.87 2.81 5.45
CA ASN A 18 18.05 3.41 6.07
C ASN A 18 17.88 3.62 7.57
N TYR A 19 16.68 4.01 8.01
CA TYR A 19 16.37 4.22 9.40
C TYR A 19 16.24 2.91 10.19
N LEU A 20 15.56 1.92 9.64
CA LEU A 20 15.21 0.68 10.35
C LEU A 20 16.35 -0.35 10.36
N THR A 21 17.25 -0.35 9.38
CA THR A 21 18.33 -1.34 9.23
C THR A 21 19.28 -1.37 10.45
N ALA A 22 19.35 -0.27 11.20
CA ALA A 22 20.17 -0.25 12.44
C ALA A 22 19.63 -1.16 13.55
N THR A 23 18.34 -1.51 13.52
CA THR A 23 17.65 -2.21 14.63
C THR A 23 16.98 -3.51 14.18
N TYR A 24 16.54 -3.59 12.93
CA TYR A 24 15.74 -4.69 12.41
C TYR A 24 16.39 -5.34 11.17
N GLU A 25 16.08 -6.61 10.95
CA GLU A 25 16.39 -7.29 9.71
C GLU A 25 15.38 -6.84 8.63
N ILE A 26 15.88 -6.15 7.60
CA ILE A 26 15.03 -5.59 6.54
C ILE A 26 15.21 -6.39 5.25
N GLU A 27 14.10 -6.86 4.70
CA GLU A 27 14.01 -7.42 3.36
C GLU A 27 13.14 -6.53 2.47
N THR A 28 13.59 -6.22 1.26
CA THR A 28 12.76 -5.54 0.28
C THR A 28 12.14 -6.54 -0.67
N MET A 29 10.81 -6.51 -0.76
CA MET A 29 10.06 -7.34 -1.70
C MET A 29 9.63 -6.49 -2.89
N SER A 30 10.13 -6.83 -4.09
CA SER A 30 9.63 -6.24 -5.34
C SER A 30 8.29 -6.87 -5.68
N VAL A 31 7.27 -6.05 -5.81
CA VAL A 31 5.89 -6.49 -6.07
C VAL A 31 5.32 -5.78 -7.29
N ARG A 32 4.56 -6.51 -8.08
CA ARG A 32 3.74 -6.00 -9.17
C ARG A 32 2.49 -6.84 -9.25
N TYR A 33 1.37 -6.24 -9.62
CA TYR A 33 0.15 -7.01 -9.85
C TYR A 33 0.30 -7.93 -11.06
N GLU A 34 0.02 -9.20 -10.85
CA GLU A 34 -0.19 -10.20 -11.90
C GLU A 34 -1.41 -11.04 -11.52
N HIS A 35 -2.16 -11.48 -12.52
CA HIS A 35 -3.35 -12.31 -12.29
C HIS A 35 -2.95 -13.62 -11.60
N ASP A 36 -3.69 -14.01 -10.55
CA ASP A 36 -3.46 -15.23 -9.76
C ASP A 36 -2.09 -15.33 -9.07
N GLN A 37 -1.36 -14.22 -8.92
CA GLN A 37 -0.10 -14.21 -8.18
C GLN A 37 -0.34 -14.48 -6.69
N GLN A 38 0.54 -15.29 -6.13
CA GLN A 38 0.62 -15.54 -4.69
C GLN A 38 1.95 -15.04 -4.14
N PHE A 39 1.92 -14.48 -2.95
CA PHE A 39 3.12 -14.04 -2.23
C PHE A 39 3.44 -15.01 -1.10
N ASP A 40 4.71 -15.32 -0.91
CA ASP A 40 5.23 -16.09 0.24
C ASP A 40 5.82 -15.08 1.25
N ILE A 41 5.12 -14.86 2.36
CA ILE A 41 5.52 -13.90 3.38
C ILE A 41 6.23 -14.63 4.52
N LYS A 42 7.55 -14.37 4.64
CA LYS A 42 8.43 -14.90 5.69
C LYS A 42 9.04 -13.77 6.50
N ALA A 43 8.21 -13.09 7.26
CA ALA A 43 8.59 -11.97 8.12
C ALA A 43 7.62 -11.83 9.29
N ASP A 44 8.01 -11.04 10.29
CA ASP A 44 7.14 -10.69 11.43
C ASP A 44 6.20 -9.52 11.08
N ILE A 45 6.69 -8.59 10.22
CA ILE A 45 5.99 -7.37 9.86
C ILE A 45 6.06 -7.17 8.34
N VAL A 46 4.96 -6.72 7.74
CA VAL A 46 4.88 -6.28 6.35
C VAL A 46 4.57 -4.77 6.33
N ILE A 47 5.42 -4.00 5.65
CA ILE A 47 5.19 -2.56 5.39
C ILE A 47 4.95 -2.39 3.89
N HIS A 48 3.71 -2.12 3.51
CA HIS A 48 3.30 -2.01 2.12
C HIS A 48 3.28 -0.55 1.66
N LEU A 49 4.36 -0.16 0.95
CA LEU A 49 4.53 1.18 0.37
C LEU A 49 4.38 1.19 -1.15
N ALA A 50 4.41 0.01 -1.79
CA ALA A 50 4.29 -0.07 -3.24
C ALA A 50 2.91 0.43 -3.69
N GLY A 51 2.90 1.22 -4.76
CA GLY A 51 1.70 1.76 -5.35
C GLY A 51 2.03 2.75 -6.46
N LYS A 52 1.01 3.16 -7.21
CA LYS A 52 1.10 4.11 -8.31
C LYS A 52 0.36 5.39 -7.95
N ALA A 53 1.11 6.45 -7.58
CA ALA A 53 0.54 7.74 -7.18
C ALA A 53 0.59 8.80 -8.31
N HIS A 54 1.64 8.78 -9.14
CA HIS A 54 1.90 9.80 -10.14
C HIS A 54 2.03 9.21 -11.54
N ASP A 55 1.49 9.92 -12.50
CA ASP A 55 1.67 9.68 -13.92
C ASP A 55 2.18 10.95 -14.60
N LEU A 56 3.48 11.21 -14.45
CA LEU A 56 4.13 12.38 -15.01
C LEU A 56 4.04 12.44 -16.54
N LYS A 57 3.89 11.28 -17.18
CA LYS A 57 3.76 11.17 -18.64
C LYS A 57 2.31 11.16 -19.13
N LYS A 58 1.34 11.13 -18.21
CA LYS A 58 -0.12 11.03 -18.50
C LYS A 58 -0.48 9.89 -19.46
N VAL A 59 0.24 8.77 -19.36
CA VAL A 59 0.03 7.59 -20.22
C VAL A 59 -0.69 6.44 -19.50
N SER A 60 -0.88 6.55 -18.19
CA SER A 60 -1.55 5.52 -17.40
C SER A 60 -3.03 5.47 -17.68
N LYS A 61 -3.54 4.25 -17.80
CA LYS A 61 -4.98 3.99 -17.90
C LYS A 61 -5.58 3.89 -16.50
N PRO A 62 -6.88 4.15 -16.30
CA PRO A 62 -7.55 3.94 -15.01
C PRO A 62 -7.25 2.57 -14.38
N LYS A 63 -7.27 1.51 -15.19
CA LYS A 63 -6.96 0.13 -14.79
C LYS A 63 -5.62 0.01 -14.07
N ASP A 64 -4.59 0.73 -14.53
CA ASP A 64 -3.26 0.67 -13.94
C ASP A 64 -3.24 1.13 -12.47
N TYR A 65 -4.10 2.08 -12.10
CA TYR A 65 -4.24 2.54 -10.72
C TYR A 65 -4.93 1.50 -9.83
N TYR A 66 -5.97 0.85 -10.32
CA TYR A 66 -6.68 -0.19 -9.56
C TYR A 66 -5.81 -1.44 -9.39
N GLU A 67 -5.11 -1.87 -10.43
CA GLU A 67 -4.20 -3.00 -10.35
C GLU A 67 -3.05 -2.74 -9.36
N ALA A 68 -2.40 -1.57 -9.45
CA ALA A 68 -1.23 -1.27 -8.61
C ALA A 68 -1.57 -0.88 -7.16
N ASN A 69 -2.76 -0.33 -6.88
CA ASN A 69 -3.10 0.20 -5.55
C ASN A 69 -4.19 -0.61 -4.83
N PHE A 70 -5.04 -1.32 -5.55
CA PHE A 70 -6.09 -2.13 -4.94
C PHE A 70 -5.82 -3.63 -5.11
N GLU A 71 -5.77 -4.16 -6.32
CA GLU A 71 -5.64 -5.61 -6.55
C GLU A 71 -4.31 -6.17 -6.00
N LEU A 72 -3.21 -5.46 -6.18
CA LEU A 72 -1.91 -5.83 -5.60
C LEU A 72 -1.97 -5.83 -4.07
N THR A 73 -2.56 -4.80 -3.46
CA THR A 73 -2.71 -4.70 -2.00
C THR A 73 -3.55 -5.85 -1.47
N LYS A 74 -4.64 -6.18 -2.16
CA LYS A 74 -5.50 -7.31 -1.84
C LYS A 74 -4.74 -8.63 -1.85
N GLN A 75 -4.00 -8.94 -2.93
CA GLN A 75 -3.19 -10.15 -3.03
C GLN A 75 -2.16 -10.25 -1.91
N LEU A 76 -1.48 -9.13 -1.61
CA LEU A 76 -0.46 -9.10 -0.56
C LEU A 76 -1.07 -9.27 0.84
N PHE A 77 -2.22 -8.64 1.08
CA PHE A 77 -2.92 -8.76 2.36
C PHE A 77 -3.52 -10.16 2.55
N ASP A 78 -4.06 -10.78 1.51
CA ASP A 78 -4.53 -12.17 1.56
C ASP A 78 -3.38 -13.14 1.90
N ALA A 79 -2.19 -12.91 1.35
CA ALA A 79 -0.99 -13.67 1.70
C ALA A 79 -0.53 -13.40 3.14
N PHE A 80 -0.63 -12.16 3.61
CA PHE A 80 -0.34 -11.80 5.00
C PHE A 80 -1.23 -12.56 5.99
N ILE A 81 -2.55 -12.60 5.76
CA ILE A 81 -3.52 -13.25 6.67
C ILE A 81 -3.19 -14.74 6.90
N VAL A 82 -2.67 -15.43 5.89
CA VAL A 82 -2.34 -16.87 5.99
C VAL A 82 -0.89 -17.12 6.39
N SER A 83 -0.09 -16.07 6.59
CA SER A 83 1.32 -16.15 7.03
C SER A 83 1.45 -16.14 8.55
N GLU A 84 2.69 -16.24 9.04
CA GLU A 84 3.02 -16.07 10.46
C GLU A 84 3.28 -14.59 10.84
N ALA A 85 3.19 -13.67 9.90
CA ALA A 85 3.38 -12.24 10.17
C ALA A 85 2.23 -11.71 11.05
N SER A 86 2.59 -10.84 12.00
CA SER A 86 1.65 -10.34 13.02
C SER A 86 1.19 -8.91 12.77
N ILE A 87 1.90 -8.15 11.93
CA ILE A 87 1.60 -6.73 11.67
C ILE A 87 1.65 -6.44 10.17
N PHE A 88 0.58 -5.84 9.65
CA PHE A 88 0.52 -5.29 8.31
C PHE A 88 0.34 -3.77 8.36
N ILE A 89 1.31 -3.02 7.86
CA ILE A 89 1.25 -1.56 7.78
C ILE A 89 1.02 -1.16 6.33
N PHE A 90 -0.14 -0.56 6.06
CA PHE A 90 -0.49 -0.06 4.72
C PHE A 90 -0.32 1.45 4.65
N MET A 91 0.51 1.92 3.73
CA MET A 91 0.68 3.35 3.48
C MET A 91 -0.45 3.84 2.56
N SER A 92 -1.46 4.49 3.15
CA SER A 92 -2.52 5.11 2.40
C SER A 92 -2.22 6.60 2.07
N THR A 93 -3.23 7.38 1.80
CA THR A 93 -3.13 8.77 1.37
C THR A 93 -4.36 9.57 1.80
N VAL A 94 -4.20 10.85 2.07
CA VAL A 94 -5.33 11.77 2.28
C VAL A 94 -6.27 11.83 1.07
N LYS A 95 -5.77 11.52 -0.13
CA LYS A 95 -6.59 11.44 -1.34
C LYS A 95 -7.59 10.26 -1.35
N ALA A 96 -7.43 9.30 -0.46
CA ALA A 96 -8.43 8.25 -0.24
C ALA A 96 -9.70 8.81 0.43
N VAL A 97 -9.60 9.97 1.08
CA VAL A 97 -10.72 10.66 1.70
C VAL A 97 -11.25 11.78 0.80
N ALA A 98 -10.38 12.68 0.33
CA ALA A 98 -10.77 13.81 -0.50
C ALA A 98 -9.63 14.25 -1.44
N ASP A 99 -9.99 14.67 -2.66
CA ASP A 99 -9.02 15.23 -3.62
C ASP A 99 -8.70 16.70 -3.33
N GLU A 100 -9.68 17.43 -2.78
CA GLU A 100 -9.54 18.83 -2.36
C GLU A 100 -10.07 18.99 -0.93
N VAL A 101 -9.32 19.70 -0.12
CA VAL A 101 -9.67 19.98 1.28
C VAL A 101 -9.92 21.46 1.47
N LYS A 102 -11.10 21.82 1.96
CA LYS A 102 -11.43 23.17 2.40
C LYS A 102 -11.45 23.18 3.92
N GLY A 103 -10.40 23.73 4.52
CA GLY A 103 -10.24 23.75 5.97
C GLY A 103 -9.38 22.60 6.49
N ILE A 104 -9.82 21.95 7.55
CA ILE A 104 -9.10 20.85 8.21
C ILE A 104 -9.75 19.53 7.81
N LEU A 105 -8.94 18.56 7.35
CA LEU A 105 -9.37 17.20 7.12
C LEU A 105 -9.07 16.39 8.38
N SER A 106 -10.10 15.77 8.95
CA SER A 106 -9.99 14.88 10.10
C SER A 106 -10.30 13.42 9.72
N GLU A 107 -10.02 12.50 10.64
CA GLU A 107 -10.29 11.07 10.47
C GLU A 107 -11.79 10.75 10.42
N ASP A 108 -12.65 11.67 10.91
CA ASP A 108 -14.10 11.50 10.95
C ASP A 108 -14.79 11.88 9.63
N GLU A 109 -14.04 12.43 8.67
CA GLU A 109 -14.61 12.81 7.37
C GLU A 109 -15.04 11.59 6.57
N ILE A 110 -16.21 11.68 5.96
CA ILE A 110 -16.73 10.62 5.09
C ILE A 110 -15.93 10.63 3.78
N PRO A 111 -15.26 9.52 3.41
CA PRO A 111 -14.46 9.46 2.20
C PRO A 111 -15.30 9.65 0.93
N ASP A 112 -14.88 10.57 0.07
CA ASP A 112 -15.49 10.84 -1.25
C ASP A 112 -14.40 11.15 -2.30
N PRO A 113 -13.44 10.23 -2.53
CA PRO A 113 -12.39 10.43 -3.54
C PRO A 113 -12.97 10.44 -4.95
N LYS A 114 -12.40 11.29 -5.82
CA LYS A 114 -12.85 11.43 -7.22
C LYS A 114 -11.82 10.90 -8.22
N THR A 115 -10.55 10.86 -7.83
CA THR A 115 -9.49 10.35 -8.70
C THR A 115 -9.41 8.83 -8.64
N HIS A 116 -9.00 8.19 -9.74
CA HIS A 116 -8.78 6.73 -9.77
C HIS A 116 -7.76 6.28 -8.71
N TYR A 117 -6.73 7.09 -8.45
CA TYR A 117 -5.77 6.83 -7.38
C TYR A 117 -6.43 6.84 -6.00
N GLY A 118 -7.16 7.90 -5.66
CA GLY A 118 -7.85 8.02 -4.37
C GLY A 118 -8.87 6.89 -4.16
N ILE A 119 -9.70 6.60 -5.18
CA ILE A 119 -10.69 5.52 -5.13
C ILE A 119 -10.02 4.15 -4.92
N ALA A 120 -8.94 3.85 -5.66
CA ALA A 120 -8.24 2.58 -5.51
C ALA A 120 -7.60 2.42 -4.12
N LYS A 121 -7.04 3.50 -3.56
CA LYS A 121 -6.49 3.49 -2.18
C LYS A 121 -7.59 3.31 -1.14
N GLN A 122 -8.73 3.98 -1.27
CA GLN A 122 -9.89 3.81 -0.40
C GLN A 122 -10.42 2.37 -0.44
N GLN A 123 -10.54 1.76 -1.63
CA GLN A 123 -10.95 0.37 -1.76
C GLN A 123 -9.98 -0.58 -1.04
N ALA A 124 -8.67 -0.31 -1.10
CA ALA A 124 -7.67 -1.09 -0.39
C ALA A 124 -7.82 -0.97 1.13
N GLU A 125 -8.03 0.24 1.67
CA GLU A 125 -8.33 0.45 3.09
C GLU A 125 -9.55 -0.35 3.54
N GLN A 126 -10.65 -0.23 2.81
CA GLN A 126 -11.89 -0.95 3.13
C GLN A 126 -11.70 -2.47 3.09
N TYR A 127 -10.92 -2.97 2.13
CA TYR A 127 -10.64 -4.41 2.03
C TYR A 127 -9.88 -4.92 3.25
N ILE A 128 -8.85 -4.19 3.69
CA ILE A 128 -8.04 -4.52 4.87
C ILE A 128 -8.92 -4.50 6.12
N LEU A 129 -9.64 -3.41 6.37
CA LEU A 129 -10.46 -3.21 7.57
C LEU A 129 -11.64 -4.21 7.67
N ASN A 130 -12.17 -4.68 6.56
CA ASN A 130 -13.29 -5.65 6.56
C ASN A 130 -12.85 -7.10 6.79
N LYS A 131 -11.54 -7.38 6.82
CA LYS A 131 -10.99 -8.73 7.03
C LYS A 131 -10.28 -8.91 8.36
N GLU A 132 -10.18 -7.86 9.18
CA GLU A 132 -9.64 -7.91 10.53
C GLU A 132 -10.57 -8.63 11.53
#